data_7c58fff42ffc53e8155017cf97a9285d
#
_entry.id   7c58fff42ffc53e8155017cf97a9285d
#
_cell.length_a   1.000
_cell.length_b   1.000
_cell.length_c   1.000
_cell.angle_alpha   90.00
_cell.angle_beta   90.00
_cell.angle_gamma   90.00
#
_symmetry.space_group_name_H-M   'P 1'
#
loop_
_entity.id
_entity.type
_entity.pdbx_description
1 polymer ?
#
loop_
_entity_poly.entity_id
_entity_poly.type
_entity_poly.pdbx_seq_one_letter_code
_entity_poly.pdbx_strand_id
1 'polypeptide(L)'
;MNPTLLSSGEKLIIPEARSTINLKDLDILSTYPTIAPEDAITLVKAARIYQDAIWIAESEPELAWIMFVSAVETAANRWSTMEATPIEKLRISKPDLEKVLFDQGGEEHVKNVAELIVPYMGATKKFIDFLLEFLPSPPVDRPIEVFQHSWEVREIKKSLNKIYDYRSAALHGGKKFPAPMCFPPKIHNNIPSEVPIGLSTMAYGGTWNIEDTPILLHTFEYIVRRALISWWTSLVAPE
;
A
#
# COMPACT_ATOMS: atom_id res chain seq x y z
N MET A 1 20.31 -11.87 2.19
CA MET A 1 19.62 -12.87 3.03
C MET A 1 19.19 -14.03 2.14
N ASN A 2 19.47 -15.26 2.50
CA ASN A 2 18.88 -16.41 1.80
C ASN A 2 17.45 -16.57 2.26
N PRO A 3 16.49 -16.84 1.34
CA PRO A 3 15.13 -17.12 1.73
C PRO A 3 15.11 -18.34 2.64
N THR A 4 14.45 -18.23 3.78
CA THR A 4 14.22 -19.36 4.65
C THR A 4 13.30 -20.32 3.89
N LEU A 5 13.82 -21.50 3.52
CA LEU A 5 12.99 -22.56 2.97
C LEU A 5 12.13 -23.10 4.11
N LEU A 6 10.86 -22.68 4.12
CA LEU A 6 9.90 -23.19 5.08
C LEU A 6 9.61 -24.66 4.80
N SER A 7 9.43 -25.45 5.86
CA SER A 7 9.07 -26.86 5.74
C SER A 7 7.66 -27.02 5.14
N SER A 8 7.42 -28.13 4.47
CA SER A 8 6.08 -28.46 3.96
C SER A 8 5.11 -28.63 5.15
N GLY A 9 4.19 -27.71 5.33
CA GLY A 9 3.21 -27.69 6.42
C GLY A 9 3.14 -26.39 7.21
N GLU A 10 4.08 -25.47 7.02
CA GLU A 10 4.00 -24.14 7.62
C GLU A 10 2.91 -23.30 6.94
N LYS A 11 2.14 -22.58 7.76
CA LYS A 11 1.13 -21.66 7.28
C LYS A 11 1.82 -20.39 6.80
N LEU A 12 1.70 -20.11 5.51
CA LEU A 12 2.29 -18.92 4.88
C LEU A 12 1.45 -17.68 5.19
N ILE A 13 2.13 -16.57 5.45
CA ILE A 13 1.50 -15.24 5.60
C ILE A 13 1.03 -14.75 4.23
N ILE A 14 1.80 -15.02 3.16
CA ILE A 14 1.43 -14.73 1.78
C ILE A 14 1.41 -16.06 0.99
N PRO A 15 0.28 -16.79 1.00
CA PRO A 15 0.17 -18.08 0.32
C PRO A 15 0.50 -18.02 -1.17
N GLU A 16 0.13 -16.93 -1.83
CA GLU A 16 0.32 -16.70 -3.27
C GLU A 16 1.80 -16.56 -3.66
N ALA A 17 2.69 -16.21 -2.73
CA ALA A 17 4.13 -16.09 -2.98
C ALA A 17 4.78 -17.42 -3.42
N ARG A 18 4.10 -18.55 -3.21
CA ARG A 18 4.53 -19.89 -3.64
C ARG A 18 3.60 -20.52 -4.67
N SER A 19 2.73 -19.75 -5.29
CA SER A 19 1.83 -20.25 -6.33
C SER A 19 2.57 -20.52 -7.65
N THR A 20 1.96 -21.33 -8.50
CA THR A 20 2.41 -21.51 -9.88
C THR A 20 2.07 -20.27 -10.71
N ILE A 21 3.06 -19.74 -11.42
CA ILE A 21 2.90 -18.58 -12.30
C ILE A 21 2.83 -19.05 -13.75
N ASN A 22 1.92 -18.47 -14.53
CA ASN A 22 1.90 -18.65 -15.97
C ASN A 22 2.99 -17.79 -16.60
N LEU A 23 3.88 -18.38 -17.40
CA LEU A 23 4.96 -17.62 -18.07
C LEU A 23 4.44 -16.52 -19.01
N LYS A 24 3.20 -16.64 -19.49
CA LYS A 24 2.55 -15.58 -20.28
C LYS A 24 2.35 -14.29 -19.48
N ASP A 25 2.27 -14.37 -18.15
CA ASP A 25 2.18 -13.18 -17.30
C ASP A 25 3.47 -12.34 -17.34
N LEU A 26 4.57 -12.90 -17.88
CA LEU A 26 5.83 -12.20 -18.09
C LEU A 26 5.88 -11.41 -19.41
N ASP A 27 4.88 -11.56 -20.29
CA ASP A 27 4.83 -10.85 -21.59
C ASP A 27 4.85 -9.32 -21.40
N ILE A 28 4.36 -8.83 -20.25
CA ILE A 28 4.43 -7.42 -19.88
C ILE A 28 5.88 -6.89 -19.85
N LEU A 29 6.89 -7.75 -19.61
CA LEU A 29 8.30 -7.35 -19.61
C LEU A 29 8.75 -6.82 -20.99
N SER A 30 8.12 -7.28 -22.07
CA SER A 30 8.41 -6.81 -23.45
C SER A 30 8.09 -5.32 -23.63
N THR A 31 7.18 -4.78 -22.83
CA THR A 31 6.79 -3.36 -22.87
C THR A 31 7.75 -2.43 -22.11
N TYR A 32 8.63 -2.99 -21.27
CA TYR A 32 9.54 -2.20 -20.44
C TYR A 32 10.42 -1.21 -21.25
N PRO A 33 10.98 -1.57 -22.42
CA PRO A 33 11.78 -0.65 -23.22
C PRO A 33 11.00 0.55 -23.78
N THR A 34 9.66 0.50 -23.82
CA THR A 34 8.82 1.58 -24.35
C THR A 34 8.43 2.62 -23.29
N ILE A 35 8.71 2.35 -22.02
CA ILE A 35 8.39 3.24 -20.90
C ILE A 35 9.41 4.39 -20.85
N ALA A 36 8.95 5.60 -20.53
CA ALA A 36 9.82 6.74 -20.32
C ALA A 36 10.88 6.44 -19.22
N PRO A 37 12.16 6.84 -19.40
CA PRO A 37 13.25 6.44 -18.52
C PRO A 37 13.01 6.71 -17.03
N GLU A 38 12.39 7.84 -16.71
CA GLU A 38 12.10 8.22 -15.31
C GLU A 38 11.02 7.34 -14.68
N ASP A 39 10.00 6.97 -15.45
CA ASP A 39 8.95 6.06 -15.03
C ASP A 39 9.51 4.64 -14.87
N ALA A 40 10.32 4.19 -15.81
CA ALA A 40 11.00 2.90 -15.76
C ALA A 40 11.89 2.77 -14.50
N ILE A 41 12.69 3.80 -14.19
CA ILE A 41 13.52 3.84 -12.96
C ILE A 41 12.65 3.73 -11.71
N THR A 42 11.55 4.47 -11.68
CA THR A 42 10.65 4.46 -10.51
C THR A 42 9.93 3.13 -10.38
N LEU A 43 9.48 2.54 -11.48
CA LEU A 43 8.87 1.22 -11.52
C LEU A 43 9.81 0.15 -10.96
N VAL A 44 11.09 0.14 -11.37
CA VAL A 44 12.10 -0.79 -10.85
C VAL A 44 12.34 -0.58 -9.35
N LYS A 45 12.39 0.68 -8.89
CA LYS A 45 12.53 0.96 -7.45
C LYS A 45 11.36 0.42 -6.64
N ALA A 46 10.12 0.68 -7.08
CA ALA A 46 8.92 0.18 -6.43
C ALA A 46 8.87 -1.36 -6.44
N ALA A 47 9.19 -1.98 -7.58
CA ALA A 47 9.24 -3.44 -7.72
C ALA A 47 10.28 -4.10 -6.80
N ARG A 48 11.46 -3.47 -6.60
CA ARG A 48 12.48 -3.98 -5.67
C ARG A 48 12.01 -3.93 -4.22
N ILE A 49 11.41 -2.81 -3.79
CA ILE A 49 10.88 -2.69 -2.43
C ILE A 49 9.77 -3.73 -2.22
N TYR A 50 8.88 -3.91 -3.21
CA TYR A 50 7.85 -4.94 -3.19
C TYR A 50 8.46 -6.35 -3.07
N GLN A 51 9.46 -6.66 -3.87
CA GLN A 51 10.15 -7.95 -3.82
C GLN A 51 10.76 -8.20 -2.44
N ASP A 52 11.47 -7.22 -1.88
CA ASP A 52 12.07 -7.33 -0.56
C ASP A 52 11.01 -7.55 0.52
N ALA A 53 9.83 -6.90 0.41
CA ALA A 53 8.70 -7.13 1.31
C ALA A 53 8.20 -8.58 1.25
N ILE A 54 8.05 -9.16 0.06
CA ILE A 54 7.69 -10.59 -0.11
C ILE A 54 8.72 -11.50 0.56
N TRP A 55 10.02 -11.21 0.40
CA TRP A 55 11.10 -12.05 0.93
C TRP A 55 11.14 -12.13 2.45
N ILE A 56 10.76 -11.04 3.13
CA ILE A 56 10.81 -10.97 4.59
C ILE A 56 9.45 -11.22 5.25
N ALA A 57 8.36 -11.33 4.49
CA ALA A 57 6.99 -11.38 5.02
C ALA A 57 6.79 -12.47 6.07
N GLU A 58 7.43 -13.64 5.90
CA GLU A 58 7.30 -14.76 6.83
C GLU A 58 8.08 -14.57 8.13
N SER A 59 9.21 -13.89 8.08
CA SER A 59 10.07 -13.66 9.26
C SER A 59 9.76 -12.35 9.96
N GLU A 60 9.43 -11.30 9.19
CA GLU A 60 9.25 -9.93 9.67
C GLU A 60 7.99 -9.29 9.04
N PRO A 61 6.79 -9.80 9.32
CA PRO A 61 5.56 -9.34 8.66
C PRO A 61 5.25 -7.87 8.92
N GLU A 62 5.61 -7.33 10.08
CA GLU A 62 5.45 -5.90 10.39
C GLU A 62 6.31 -5.02 9.48
N LEU A 63 7.54 -5.44 9.22
CA LEU A 63 8.44 -4.74 8.29
C LEU A 63 7.96 -4.89 6.85
N ALA A 64 7.41 -6.05 6.47
CA ALA A 64 6.82 -6.26 5.16
C ALA A 64 5.64 -5.30 4.90
N TRP A 65 4.77 -5.04 5.89
CA TRP A 65 3.73 -4.02 5.82
C TRP A 65 4.30 -2.64 5.46
N ILE A 66 5.35 -2.21 6.17
CA ILE A 66 6.01 -0.91 5.93
C ILE A 66 6.57 -0.86 4.51
N MET A 67 7.21 -1.94 4.05
CA MET A 67 7.82 -2.00 2.73
C MET A 67 6.78 -2.01 1.60
N PHE A 68 5.65 -2.71 1.74
CA PHE A 68 4.57 -2.63 0.76
C PHE A 68 4.01 -1.21 0.64
N VAL A 69 3.78 -0.52 1.77
CA VAL A 69 3.38 0.88 1.74
C VAL A 69 4.44 1.75 1.05
N SER A 70 5.72 1.52 1.32
CA SER A 70 6.83 2.28 0.72
C SER A 70 6.97 2.02 -0.79
N ALA A 71 6.68 0.80 -1.27
CA ALA A 71 6.62 0.49 -2.69
C ALA A 71 5.53 1.32 -3.39
N VAL A 72 4.34 1.38 -2.79
CA VAL A 72 3.23 2.21 -3.28
C VAL A 72 3.57 3.69 -3.23
N GLU A 73 4.14 4.19 -2.13
CA GLU A 73 4.56 5.61 -2.01
C GLU A 73 5.56 6.00 -3.10
N THR A 74 6.47 5.08 -3.44
CA THR A 74 7.46 5.30 -4.52
C THR A 74 6.75 5.49 -5.86
N ALA A 75 5.79 4.63 -6.21
CA ALA A 75 5.00 4.74 -7.43
C ALA A 75 4.08 5.97 -7.40
N ALA A 76 3.35 6.17 -6.30
CA ALA A 76 2.40 7.27 -6.11
C ALA A 76 3.05 8.66 -6.21
N ASN A 77 4.26 8.81 -5.72
CA ASN A 77 5.00 10.06 -5.83
C ASN A 77 5.33 10.42 -7.28
N ARG A 78 5.59 9.43 -8.13
CA ARG A 78 5.83 9.64 -9.55
C ARG A 78 4.53 9.84 -10.32
N TRP A 79 3.51 9.04 -10.03
CA TRP A 79 2.20 9.11 -10.67
C TRP A 79 1.46 10.42 -10.35
N SER A 80 1.58 10.91 -9.12
CA SER A 80 0.91 12.13 -8.66
C SER A 80 1.56 13.38 -9.24
N THR A 81 1.39 13.61 -10.53
CA THR A 81 1.65 14.88 -11.19
C THR A 81 0.51 15.86 -10.95
N MET A 82 0.18 16.15 -9.70
CA MET A 82 -0.80 17.21 -9.46
C MET A 82 -0.26 18.51 -10.04
N GLU A 83 -0.90 19.02 -11.06
CA GLU A 83 -0.62 20.31 -11.72
C GLU A 83 -0.85 21.52 -10.78
N ALA A 84 -1.46 21.29 -9.60
CA ALA A 84 -1.72 22.32 -8.62
C ALA A 84 -0.41 22.92 -8.08
N THR A 85 -0.39 24.24 -8.00
CA THR A 85 0.71 25.03 -7.44
C THR A 85 0.98 24.68 -5.96
N PRO A 86 2.17 24.91 -5.42
CA PRO A 86 2.44 24.72 -4.00
C PRO A 86 1.43 25.43 -3.08
N ILE A 87 1.01 26.63 -3.43
CA ILE A 87 0.00 27.39 -2.67
C ILE A 87 -1.34 26.65 -2.65
N GLU A 88 -1.81 26.21 -3.79
CA GLU A 88 -3.08 25.46 -3.88
C GLU A 88 -3.02 24.15 -3.09
N LYS A 89 -1.91 23.43 -3.16
CA LYS A 89 -1.68 22.23 -2.36
C LYS A 89 -1.71 22.50 -0.86
N LEU A 90 -1.08 23.60 -0.43
CA LEU A 90 -1.10 24.04 0.97
C LEU A 90 -2.51 24.41 1.42
N ARG A 91 -3.22 25.21 0.62
CA ARG A 91 -4.61 25.64 0.89
C ARG A 91 -5.57 24.47 1.04
N ILE A 92 -5.45 23.45 0.16
CA ILE A 92 -6.30 22.25 0.22
C ILE A 92 -5.95 21.38 1.43
N SER A 93 -4.67 21.23 1.73
CA SER A 93 -4.21 20.26 2.74
C SER A 93 -4.16 20.81 4.16
N LYS A 94 -3.90 22.11 4.31
CA LYS A 94 -3.71 22.80 5.60
C LYS A 94 -4.27 24.24 5.52
N PRO A 95 -5.60 24.42 5.36
CA PRO A 95 -6.21 25.75 5.21
C PRO A 95 -5.93 26.68 6.40
N ASP A 96 -5.92 26.13 7.62
CA ASP A 96 -5.64 26.94 8.82
C ASP A 96 -4.21 27.48 8.81
N LEU A 97 -3.24 26.67 8.38
CA LEU A 97 -1.85 27.10 8.26
C LEU A 97 -1.69 28.15 7.16
N GLU A 98 -2.33 27.96 6.00
CA GLU A 98 -2.30 28.95 4.90
C GLU A 98 -2.83 30.30 5.39
N LYS A 99 -3.94 30.29 6.13
CA LYS A 99 -4.51 31.53 6.70
C LYS A 99 -3.56 32.22 7.66
N VAL A 100 -2.96 31.50 8.59
CA VAL A 100 -1.98 32.07 9.54
C VAL A 100 -0.79 32.68 8.82
N LEU A 101 -0.26 32.00 7.81
CA LEU A 101 0.87 32.51 7.02
C LEU A 101 0.49 33.77 6.22
N PHE A 102 -0.71 33.77 5.66
CA PHE A 102 -1.24 34.92 4.92
C PHE A 102 -1.40 36.14 5.83
N ASP A 103 -1.97 35.96 7.02
CA ASP A 103 -2.15 37.05 8.03
C ASP A 103 -0.81 37.62 8.52
N GLN A 104 0.27 36.80 8.51
CA GLN A 104 1.60 37.24 8.97
C GLN A 104 2.44 37.91 7.89
N GLY A 105 2.33 37.54 6.63
CA GLY A 105 3.25 38.02 5.60
C GLY A 105 2.67 38.07 4.18
N GLY A 106 1.35 37.90 4.03
CA GLY A 106 0.67 37.96 2.74
C GLY A 106 0.98 36.77 1.82
N GLU A 107 0.60 36.89 0.56
CA GLU A 107 0.65 35.81 -0.42
C GLU A 107 2.10 35.34 -0.73
N GLU A 108 3.07 36.27 -0.73
CA GLU A 108 4.47 35.93 -0.97
C GLU A 108 5.06 35.06 0.15
N HIS A 109 4.66 35.35 1.39
CA HIS A 109 5.07 34.54 2.53
C HIS A 109 4.45 33.13 2.46
N VAL A 110 3.18 33.03 2.11
CA VAL A 110 2.50 31.75 1.86
C VAL A 110 3.21 30.97 0.76
N LYS A 111 3.58 31.60 -0.35
CA LYS A 111 4.29 30.98 -1.46
C LYS A 111 5.64 30.40 -1.03
N ASN A 112 6.48 31.22 -0.38
CA ASN A 112 7.81 30.81 0.06
C ASN A 112 7.74 29.61 1.02
N VAL A 113 6.81 29.63 1.97
CA VAL A 113 6.62 28.52 2.91
C VAL A 113 6.04 27.31 2.20
N ALA A 114 5.05 27.48 1.31
CA ALA A 114 4.46 26.39 0.54
C ALA A 114 5.51 25.65 -0.30
N GLU A 115 6.40 26.35 -0.99
CA GLU A 115 7.50 25.75 -1.76
C GLU A 115 8.40 24.85 -0.91
N LEU A 116 8.62 25.22 0.36
CA LEU A 116 9.46 24.45 1.28
C LEU A 116 8.76 23.23 1.86
N ILE A 117 7.46 23.32 2.20
CA ILE A 117 6.78 22.30 2.99
C ILE A 117 5.95 21.33 2.14
N VAL A 118 5.40 21.79 1.00
CA VAL A 118 4.53 20.97 0.13
C VAL A 118 5.19 19.68 -0.38
N PRO A 119 6.48 19.64 -0.69
CA PRO A 119 7.16 18.39 -1.04
C PRO A 119 7.03 17.29 0.03
N TYR A 120 6.84 17.66 1.29
CA TYR A 120 6.71 16.75 2.43
C TYR A 120 5.25 16.51 2.85
N MET A 121 4.30 17.11 2.13
CA MET A 121 2.88 17.02 2.45
C MET A 121 2.15 16.07 1.50
N GLY A 122 1.02 15.57 1.99
CA GLY A 122 0.09 14.82 1.14
C GLY A 122 0.50 13.38 0.84
N ALA A 123 1.52 12.82 1.52
CA ALA A 123 1.94 11.44 1.30
C ALA A 123 0.80 10.44 1.46
N THR A 124 0.00 10.58 2.52
CA THR A 124 -1.20 9.76 2.75
C THR A 124 -2.19 9.87 1.59
N LYS A 125 -2.46 11.09 1.13
CA LYS A 125 -3.41 11.32 0.03
C LYS A 125 -2.91 10.68 -1.25
N LYS A 126 -1.64 10.88 -1.62
CA LYS A 126 -1.04 10.26 -2.82
C LYS A 126 -1.11 8.74 -2.78
N PHE A 127 -0.77 8.15 -1.63
CA PHE A 127 -0.85 6.71 -1.42
C PHE A 127 -2.27 6.19 -1.64
N ILE A 128 -3.27 6.84 -1.04
CA ILE A 128 -4.66 6.43 -1.16
C ILE A 128 -5.18 6.63 -2.57
N ASP A 129 -4.94 7.81 -3.17
CA ASP A 129 -5.42 8.15 -4.50
C ASP A 129 -4.82 7.19 -5.55
N PHE A 130 -3.54 6.84 -5.45
CA PHE A 130 -2.89 5.86 -6.31
C PHE A 130 -3.55 4.48 -6.21
N LEU A 131 -3.75 3.98 -5.00
CA LEU A 131 -4.37 2.67 -4.81
C LEU A 131 -5.84 2.62 -5.21
N LEU A 132 -6.56 3.74 -5.11
CA LEU A 132 -7.94 3.82 -5.59
C LEU A 132 -8.03 3.92 -7.11
N GLU A 133 -7.11 4.67 -7.75
CA GLU A 133 -7.03 4.77 -9.22
C GLU A 133 -6.73 3.41 -9.86
N PHE A 134 -5.78 2.69 -9.30
CA PHE A 134 -5.35 1.39 -9.79
C PHE A 134 -5.93 0.21 -9.00
N LEU A 135 -7.09 0.42 -8.34
CA LEU A 135 -7.73 -0.61 -7.51
C LEU A 135 -8.11 -1.81 -8.38
N PRO A 136 -7.59 -3.01 -8.08
CA PRO A 136 -7.98 -4.21 -8.81
C PRO A 136 -9.42 -4.64 -8.48
N SER A 137 -10.03 -5.40 -9.37
CA SER A 137 -11.20 -6.19 -9.01
C SER A 137 -10.87 -7.18 -7.89
N PRO A 138 -11.85 -7.59 -7.07
CA PRO A 138 -11.62 -8.62 -6.07
C PRO A 138 -11.07 -9.89 -6.71
N PRO A 139 -10.33 -10.73 -5.97
CA PRO A 139 -9.87 -12.03 -6.46
C PRO A 139 -11.06 -12.86 -7.00
N VAL A 140 -10.79 -13.69 -8.01
CA VAL A 140 -11.83 -14.56 -8.63
C VAL A 140 -12.34 -15.58 -7.60
N ASP A 141 -11.39 -16.22 -6.90
CA ASP A 141 -11.70 -17.16 -5.83
C ASP A 141 -11.64 -16.43 -4.49
N ARG A 142 -12.78 -16.33 -3.83
CA ARG A 142 -12.91 -15.65 -2.55
C ARG A 142 -13.42 -16.61 -1.47
N PRO A 143 -13.01 -16.40 -0.20
CA PRO A 143 -13.52 -17.19 0.91
C PRO A 143 -15.04 -16.97 1.10
N ILE A 144 -15.65 -17.66 2.05
CA ILE A 144 -17.04 -17.40 2.44
C ILE A 144 -17.19 -15.97 2.97
N GLU A 145 -18.37 -15.38 2.80
CA GLU A 145 -18.68 -13.95 3.03
C GLU A 145 -18.13 -13.40 4.36
N VAL A 146 -18.24 -14.16 5.45
CA VAL A 146 -17.76 -13.75 6.78
C VAL A 146 -16.23 -13.54 6.84
N PHE A 147 -15.49 -14.06 5.88
CA PHE A 147 -14.04 -13.94 5.78
C PHE A 147 -13.58 -13.03 4.64
N GLN A 148 -14.53 -12.40 3.95
CA GLN A 148 -14.25 -11.44 2.89
C GLN A 148 -14.10 -10.03 3.44
N HIS A 149 -13.24 -9.24 2.80
CA HIS A 149 -13.25 -7.79 2.91
C HIS A 149 -14.24 -7.19 1.91
N SER A 150 -14.91 -6.10 2.28
CA SER A 150 -15.73 -5.38 1.31
C SER A 150 -14.85 -4.64 0.31
N TRP A 151 -15.10 -4.86 -1.00
CA TRP A 151 -14.39 -4.17 -2.09
C TRP A 151 -15.09 -2.89 -2.53
N GLU A 152 -16.07 -2.40 -1.78
CA GLU A 152 -16.62 -1.08 -1.99
C GLU A 152 -15.52 -0.03 -1.75
N VAL A 153 -15.43 0.94 -2.66
CA VAL A 153 -14.40 1.99 -2.63
C VAL A 153 -14.33 2.68 -1.26
N ARG A 154 -15.48 2.91 -0.63
CA ARG A 154 -15.56 3.51 0.70
C ARG A 154 -14.87 2.66 1.78
N GLU A 155 -15.09 1.36 1.76
CA GLU A 155 -14.55 0.44 2.77
C GLU A 155 -13.05 0.16 2.51
N ILE A 156 -12.65 0.02 1.24
CA ILE A 156 -11.23 -0.02 0.86
C ILE A 156 -10.52 1.25 1.33
N LYS A 157 -11.09 2.43 1.08
CA LYS A 157 -10.49 3.70 1.51
C LYS A 157 -10.31 3.79 3.03
N LYS A 158 -11.27 3.30 3.82
CA LYS A 158 -11.13 3.24 5.29
C LYS A 158 -9.96 2.34 5.70
N SER A 159 -9.86 1.17 5.07
CA SER A 159 -8.78 0.21 5.34
C SER A 159 -7.42 0.79 4.99
N LEU A 160 -7.29 1.45 3.83
CA LEU A 160 -6.05 2.09 3.40
C LEU A 160 -5.62 3.24 4.33
N ASN A 161 -6.55 4.06 4.80
CA ASN A 161 -6.25 5.09 5.80
C ASN A 161 -5.67 4.47 7.07
N LYS A 162 -6.31 3.41 7.59
CA LYS A 162 -5.87 2.73 8.79
C LYS A 162 -4.49 2.09 8.65
N ILE A 163 -4.22 1.46 7.50
CA ILE A 163 -2.90 0.90 7.15
C ILE A 163 -1.85 2.01 7.15
N TYR A 164 -2.17 3.14 6.55
CA TYR A 164 -1.24 4.27 6.50
C TYR A 164 -0.97 4.86 7.89
N ASP A 165 -1.99 4.95 8.73
CA ASP A 165 -1.84 5.41 10.13
C ASP A 165 -0.93 4.47 10.93
N TYR A 166 -1.07 3.15 10.77
CA TYR A 166 -0.18 2.16 11.40
C TYR A 166 1.25 2.30 10.90
N ARG A 167 1.45 2.47 9.59
CA ARG A 167 2.78 2.71 9.02
C ARG A 167 3.41 3.98 9.60
N SER A 168 2.65 5.04 9.70
CA SER A 168 3.12 6.30 10.29
C SER A 168 3.47 6.12 11.77
N ALA A 169 2.61 5.45 12.53
CA ALA A 169 2.86 5.16 13.94
C ALA A 169 4.07 4.25 14.15
N ALA A 170 4.30 3.29 13.25
CA ALA A 170 5.46 2.40 13.32
C ALA A 170 6.78 3.16 13.08
N LEU A 171 6.83 4.04 12.10
CA LEU A 171 8.04 4.78 11.76
C LEU A 171 8.37 5.92 12.73
N HIS A 172 7.35 6.61 13.23
CA HIS A 172 7.56 7.81 14.06
C HIS A 172 7.34 7.57 15.55
N GLY A 173 6.54 6.58 15.91
CA GLY A 173 6.17 6.28 17.30
C GLY A 173 6.65 4.93 17.82
N GLY A 174 7.33 4.12 17.01
CA GLY A 174 7.77 2.76 17.36
C GLY A 174 6.60 1.81 17.68
N LYS A 175 5.38 2.16 17.28
CA LYS A 175 4.19 1.30 17.48
C LYS A 175 4.13 0.27 16.39
N LYS A 176 3.99 -0.99 16.78
CA LYS A 176 3.89 -2.11 15.86
C LYS A 176 2.55 -2.14 15.13
N PHE A 177 2.53 -2.76 13.94
CA PHE A 177 1.28 -3.13 13.29
C PHE A 177 0.46 -4.06 14.21
N PRO A 178 -0.88 -4.01 14.13
CA PRO A 178 -1.72 -4.94 14.89
C PRO A 178 -1.35 -6.40 14.58
N ALA A 179 -1.03 -7.17 15.62
CA ALA A 179 -0.58 -8.55 15.48
C ALA A 179 -1.51 -9.43 14.62
N PRO A 180 -2.86 -9.32 14.70
CA PRO A 180 -3.75 -10.11 13.85
C PRO A 180 -3.57 -9.86 12.35
N MET A 181 -3.13 -8.67 11.93
CA MET A 181 -2.84 -8.36 10.53
C MET A 181 -1.55 -9.01 10.02
N CYS A 182 -0.71 -9.46 10.95
CA CYS A 182 0.58 -10.09 10.69
C CYS A 182 0.52 -11.62 10.79
N PHE A 183 -0.65 -12.20 11.01
CA PHE A 183 -0.81 -13.65 11.11
C PHE A 183 -1.11 -14.27 9.73
N PRO A 184 -0.74 -15.55 9.56
CA PRO A 184 -1.17 -16.31 8.38
C PRO A 184 -2.70 -16.34 8.26
N PRO A 185 -3.24 -16.29 7.03
CA PRO A 185 -4.67 -16.42 6.82
C PRO A 185 -5.17 -17.80 7.25
N LYS A 186 -6.42 -17.88 7.66
CA LYS A 186 -7.10 -19.17 7.79
C LYS A 186 -7.52 -19.65 6.41
N ILE A 187 -7.19 -20.89 6.10
CA ILE A 187 -7.56 -21.53 4.85
C ILE A 187 -8.88 -22.27 5.04
N HIS A 188 -9.86 -21.95 4.20
CA HIS A 188 -11.13 -22.66 4.11
C HIS A 188 -11.36 -23.07 2.66
N ASN A 189 -11.55 -24.36 2.39
CA ASN A 189 -11.67 -24.91 1.03
C ASN A 189 -10.53 -24.45 0.10
N ASN A 190 -9.29 -24.46 0.57
CA ASN A 190 -8.09 -23.98 -0.12
C ASN A 190 -8.06 -22.47 -0.45
N ILE A 191 -9.01 -21.70 0.07
CA ILE A 191 -9.07 -20.25 -0.12
C ILE A 191 -8.70 -19.53 1.19
N PRO A 192 -7.74 -18.60 1.16
CA PRO A 192 -7.34 -17.84 2.36
C PRO A 192 -8.39 -16.80 2.75
N SER A 193 -8.55 -16.58 4.07
CA SER A 193 -9.37 -15.47 4.58
C SER A 193 -8.73 -14.12 4.24
N GLU A 194 -9.52 -13.14 3.81
CA GLU A 194 -9.05 -11.79 3.46
C GLU A 194 -8.85 -10.90 4.69
N VAL A 195 -9.54 -11.23 5.77
CA VAL A 195 -9.55 -10.46 7.04
C VAL A 195 -9.13 -11.35 8.21
N PRO A 196 -8.61 -10.78 9.30
CA PRO A 196 -8.41 -11.48 10.55
C PRO A 196 -9.74 -12.04 11.06
N ILE A 197 -9.71 -13.24 11.65
CA ILE A 197 -10.92 -13.94 12.08
C ILE A 197 -11.17 -13.71 13.57
N GLY A 198 -12.39 -13.37 13.89
CA GLY A 198 -12.88 -13.14 15.25
C GLY A 198 -13.36 -11.70 15.44
N LEU A 199 -14.26 -11.50 16.40
CA LEU A 199 -14.76 -10.17 16.75
C LEU A 199 -13.72 -9.37 17.54
N SER A 200 -12.87 -10.06 18.28
CA SER A 200 -11.71 -9.51 18.96
C SER A 200 -10.63 -10.56 19.10
N THR A 201 -9.39 -10.14 19.06
CA THR A 201 -8.22 -11.03 19.21
C THR A 201 -7.28 -10.47 20.26
N MET A 202 -6.84 -11.32 21.18
CA MET A 202 -5.76 -10.99 22.12
C MET A 202 -4.44 -11.53 21.56
N ALA A 203 -3.50 -10.64 21.34
CA ALA A 203 -2.16 -11.00 20.85
C ALA A 203 -1.12 -10.01 21.39
N TYR A 204 0.03 -10.54 21.80
CA TYR A 204 1.19 -9.76 22.29
C TYR A 204 0.83 -8.69 23.34
N GLY A 205 -0.09 -9.03 24.28
CA GLY A 205 -0.50 -8.14 25.36
C GLY A 205 -1.51 -7.04 24.98
N GLY A 206 -2.03 -7.05 23.75
CA GLY A 206 -3.06 -6.14 23.27
C GLY A 206 -4.36 -6.87 22.93
N THR A 207 -5.48 -6.17 23.04
CA THR A 207 -6.79 -6.61 22.51
C THR A 207 -7.09 -5.79 21.27
N TRP A 208 -7.40 -6.47 20.16
CA TRP A 208 -7.68 -5.87 18.87
C TRP A 208 -9.12 -6.17 18.46
N ASN A 209 -9.86 -5.17 18.09
CA ASN A 209 -11.20 -5.32 17.53
C ASN A 209 -11.12 -5.49 16.00
N ILE A 210 -12.18 -6.02 15.41
CA ILE A 210 -12.26 -6.22 13.95
C ILE A 210 -12.05 -4.90 13.17
N GLU A 211 -12.53 -3.80 13.73
CA GLU A 211 -12.37 -2.47 13.14
C GLU A 211 -10.90 -2.02 13.11
N ASP A 212 -10.06 -2.53 14.01
CA ASP A 212 -8.64 -2.18 14.09
C ASP A 212 -7.76 -3.02 13.16
N THR A 213 -8.30 -4.08 12.60
CA THR A 213 -7.55 -5.06 11.78
C THR A 213 -8.25 -5.32 10.45
N PRO A 214 -8.29 -4.31 9.55
CA PRO A 214 -9.19 -4.32 8.41
C PRO A 214 -8.93 -5.44 7.40
N ILE A 215 -7.68 -5.79 7.13
CA ILE A 215 -7.28 -6.83 6.17
C ILE A 215 -6.00 -7.52 6.61
N LEU A 216 -5.74 -8.71 6.07
CA LEU A 216 -4.50 -9.45 6.25
C LEU A 216 -3.42 -8.97 5.26
N LEU A 217 -2.15 -9.30 5.57
CA LEU A 217 -1.00 -8.88 4.77
C LEU A 217 -1.09 -9.37 3.32
N HIS A 218 -1.48 -10.62 3.08
CA HIS A 218 -1.62 -11.16 1.72
C HIS A 218 -2.72 -10.46 0.91
N THR A 219 -3.82 -10.03 1.55
CA THR A 219 -4.88 -9.27 0.88
C THR A 219 -4.38 -7.89 0.46
N PHE A 220 -3.59 -7.24 1.33
CA PHE A 220 -2.95 -5.97 0.98
C PHE A 220 -1.87 -6.16 -0.11
N GLU A 221 -1.09 -7.23 -0.03
CA GLU A 221 -0.13 -7.61 -1.08
C GLU A 221 -0.83 -7.72 -2.45
N TYR A 222 -1.96 -8.43 -2.51
CA TYR A 222 -2.73 -8.55 -3.75
C TYR A 222 -3.11 -7.18 -4.33
N ILE A 223 -3.59 -6.27 -3.49
CA ILE A 223 -3.94 -4.90 -3.92
C ILE A 223 -2.70 -4.18 -4.45
N VAL A 224 -1.59 -4.21 -3.71
CA VAL A 224 -0.34 -3.54 -4.09
C VAL A 224 0.22 -4.09 -5.40
N ARG A 225 0.33 -5.40 -5.52
CA ARG A 225 0.85 -6.07 -6.72
C ARG A 225 0.04 -5.70 -7.96
N ARG A 226 -1.28 -5.82 -7.86
CA ARG A 226 -2.17 -5.51 -8.98
C ARG A 226 -2.17 -4.04 -9.33
N ALA A 227 -2.13 -3.15 -8.33
CA ALA A 227 -2.03 -1.71 -8.56
C ALA A 227 -0.73 -1.33 -9.28
N LEU A 228 0.42 -1.89 -8.86
CA LEU A 228 1.70 -1.63 -9.52
C LEU A 228 1.72 -2.16 -10.97
N ILE A 229 1.13 -3.33 -11.24
CA ILE A 229 1.00 -3.87 -12.60
C ILE A 229 0.07 -2.99 -13.45
N SER A 230 -1.07 -2.56 -12.91
CA SER A 230 -2.01 -1.68 -13.62
C SER A 230 -1.38 -0.32 -13.93
N TRP A 231 -0.61 0.24 -12.98
CA TRP A 231 0.17 1.44 -13.22
C TRP A 231 1.20 1.22 -14.32
N TRP A 232 1.96 0.11 -14.28
CA TRP A 232 2.89 -0.23 -15.38
C TRP A 232 2.18 -0.23 -16.73
N THR A 233 1.04 -0.93 -16.82
CA THR A 233 0.26 -1.01 -18.06
C THR A 233 -0.15 0.37 -18.58
N SER A 234 -0.49 1.31 -17.67
CA SER A 234 -0.87 2.68 -18.02
C SER A 234 0.31 3.55 -18.54
N LEU A 235 1.56 3.13 -18.26
CA LEU A 235 2.76 3.82 -18.76
C LEU A 235 3.14 3.41 -20.18
N VAL A 236 2.56 2.34 -20.70
CA VAL A 236 2.79 1.89 -22.07
C VAL A 236 1.93 2.75 -22.99
N ALA A 237 2.56 3.41 -23.97
CA ALA A 237 1.84 4.19 -24.95
C ALA A 237 0.85 3.29 -25.72
N PRO A 238 -0.38 3.74 -26.00
CA PRO A 238 -1.26 3.00 -26.90
C PRO A 238 -0.60 2.94 -28.29
N GLU A 239 -0.60 1.74 -28.90
CA GLU A 239 -0.15 1.51 -30.28
C GLU A 239 -0.99 2.28 -31.29
#